data_882425fb977615ff9f8cb3aaaedae5c5
#
_entry.id   882425fb977615ff9f8cb3aaaedae5c5
#
_cell.length_a   1.000
_cell.length_b   1.000
_cell.length_c   1.000
_cell.angle_alpha   90.00
_cell.angle_beta   90.00
_cell.angle_gamma   90.00
#
_symmetry.space_group_name_H-M   'P 1'
#
loop_
_entity.id
_entity.type
_entity.pdbx_description
1 polymer ?
#
loop_
_entity_poly.entity_id
_entity_poly.type
_entity_poly.pdbx_seq_one_letter_code
_entity_poly.pdbx_strand_id
1 'polypeptide(L)'
;MFKRIFLVYISTFLLASGCSPEVDGISNFFEKPIPEHAPAMIAWQYIDYNEFTHREELKEFTGVDPVRTEWCAAFINAVLRDSGMQGSESVSEYPLTARSFLKWGYEVTNPKIGDIVIFPRGNELWQGHVGFYFGEVTINGNIFYRILGGNQDNKVSIDLYPATKAISIRRQTPI
;
A
#
# COMPACT_ATOMS: atom_id res chain seq x y z
N MET A 1 -23.63 10.39 -1.12
CA MET A 1 -23.10 9.35 -2.02
C MET A 1 -22.76 10.04 -3.36
N PHE A 2 -21.58 10.66 -3.45
CA PHE A 2 -21.13 11.36 -4.65
C PHE A 2 -20.07 10.52 -5.34
N LYS A 3 -20.44 9.88 -6.46
CA LYS A 3 -19.48 9.26 -7.39
C LYS A 3 -18.70 10.38 -8.08
N ARG A 4 -17.43 10.55 -7.73
CA ARG A 4 -16.52 11.37 -8.51
C ARG A 4 -16.12 10.59 -9.77
N ILE A 5 -16.66 11.03 -10.92
CA ILE A 5 -16.25 10.56 -12.24
C ILE A 5 -14.92 11.25 -12.55
N PHE A 6 -13.84 10.46 -12.61
CA PHE A 6 -12.54 10.92 -13.09
C PHE A 6 -12.58 10.96 -14.63
N LEU A 7 -12.66 12.17 -15.20
CA LEU A 7 -12.37 12.38 -16.62
C LEU A 7 -10.84 12.40 -16.80
N VAL A 8 -10.33 11.37 -17.43
CA VAL A 8 -8.93 11.35 -17.89
C VAL A 8 -8.84 12.25 -19.11
N TYR A 9 -8.29 13.45 -18.96
CA TYR A 9 -7.94 14.32 -20.08
C TYR A 9 -6.69 13.75 -20.76
N ILE A 10 -6.88 13.15 -21.94
CA ILE A 10 -5.80 12.85 -22.88
C ILE A 10 -5.51 14.16 -23.60
N SER A 11 -4.48 14.87 -23.16
CA SER A 11 -3.95 16.04 -23.87
C SER A 11 -2.99 15.56 -24.95
N THR A 12 -3.41 15.67 -26.20
CA THR A 12 -2.53 15.50 -27.38
C THR A 12 -1.57 16.67 -27.45
N PHE A 13 -0.30 16.46 -27.09
CA PHE A 13 0.77 17.43 -27.35
C PHE A 13 1.47 17.10 -28.66
N LEU A 14 1.46 18.10 -29.54
CA LEU A 14 2.20 18.11 -30.81
C LEU A 14 3.72 18.13 -30.56
N LEU A 15 4.42 17.38 -31.40
CA LEU A 15 5.86 17.23 -31.48
C LEU A 15 6.61 18.57 -31.64
N ALA A 16 7.50 18.85 -30.69
CA ALA A 16 8.67 19.69 -30.91
C ALA A 16 9.90 18.85 -30.56
N SER A 17 10.75 18.60 -31.54
CA SER A 17 12.01 17.89 -31.43
C SER A 17 13.00 18.66 -30.54
N GLY A 18 13.21 18.21 -29.34
CA GLY A 18 14.24 18.64 -28.42
C GLY A 18 14.74 17.44 -27.65
N CYS A 19 16.03 17.13 -27.80
CA CYS A 19 16.72 16.06 -27.12
C CYS A 19 16.64 16.25 -25.61
N SER A 20 15.78 15.49 -24.93
CA SER A 20 15.72 15.37 -23.48
C SER A 20 16.36 14.04 -23.10
N PRO A 21 17.15 13.96 -21.99
CA PRO A 21 17.71 12.68 -21.57
C PRO A 21 16.58 11.71 -21.27
N GLU A 22 16.63 10.54 -21.90
CA GLU A 22 15.74 9.42 -21.60
C GLU A 22 15.80 9.11 -20.12
N VAL A 23 14.70 9.36 -19.43
CA VAL A 23 14.45 8.80 -18.11
C VAL A 23 13.86 7.41 -18.36
N ASP A 24 14.73 6.50 -18.80
CA ASP A 24 14.41 5.08 -18.94
C ASP A 24 14.11 4.52 -17.54
N GLY A 25 12.85 4.38 -17.20
CA GLY A 25 12.48 3.74 -15.94
C GLY A 25 11.03 3.79 -15.53
N ILE A 26 10.19 4.59 -16.18
CA ILE A 26 8.78 4.72 -15.76
C ILE A 26 7.81 3.96 -16.67
N SER A 27 8.17 3.67 -17.93
CA SER A 27 7.26 3.06 -18.92
C SER A 27 7.00 1.57 -18.73
N ASN A 28 7.82 0.83 -17.96
CA ASN A 28 7.69 -0.62 -17.76
C ASN A 28 6.98 -1.01 -16.44
N PHE A 29 6.39 -0.04 -15.73
CA PHE A 29 5.78 -0.32 -14.42
C PHE A 29 4.47 -1.11 -14.50
N PHE A 30 3.79 -1.11 -15.65
CA PHE A 30 2.49 -1.77 -15.81
C PHE A 30 2.43 -2.56 -17.13
N GLU A 31 2.99 -3.76 -17.16
CA GLU A 31 2.77 -4.69 -18.29
C GLU A 31 1.31 -5.12 -18.45
N LYS A 32 0.49 -4.95 -17.41
CA LYS A 32 -0.98 -5.11 -17.45
C LYS A 32 -1.61 -4.04 -16.56
N PRO A 33 -2.73 -3.44 -16.97
CA PRO A 33 -3.45 -2.52 -16.10
C PRO A 33 -3.88 -3.24 -14.82
N ILE A 34 -3.57 -2.64 -13.67
CA ILE A 34 -4.06 -3.15 -12.38
C ILE A 34 -5.58 -2.91 -12.35
N PRO A 35 -6.41 -3.92 -12.04
CA PRO A 35 -7.86 -3.72 -11.93
C PRO A 35 -8.20 -2.58 -10.98
N GLU A 36 -9.17 -1.74 -11.33
CA GLU A 36 -9.59 -0.57 -10.54
C GLU A 36 -9.97 -0.94 -9.09
N HIS A 37 -10.55 -2.13 -8.90
CA HIS A 37 -10.93 -2.64 -7.58
C HIS A 37 -9.84 -3.45 -6.88
N ALA A 38 -8.62 -3.51 -7.43
CA ALA A 38 -7.52 -4.15 -6.73
C ALA A 38 -7.18 -3.36 -5.46
N PRO A 39 -6.88 -4.02 -4.32
CA PRO A 39 -6.60 -3.34 -3.06
C PRO A 39 -5.56 -2.23 -3.18
N ALA A 40 -4.48 -2.47 -3.92
CA ALA A 40 -3.43 -1.47 -4.13
C ALA A 40 -3.95 -0.21 -4.87
N MET A 41 -4.96 -0.33 -5.75
CA MET A 41 -5.56 0.82 -6.44
C MET A 41 -6.51 1.60 -5.54
N ILE A 42 -7.22 0.93 -4.64
CA ILE A 42 -8.02 1.60 -3.61
C ILE A 42 -7.09 2.35 -2.66
N ALA A 43 -6.02 1.71 -2.18
CA ALA A 43 -5.03 2.35 -1.32
C ALA A 43 -4.38 3.59 -1.99
N TRP A 44 -4.14 3.52 -3.32
CA TRP A 44 -3.57 4.61 -4.10
C TRP A 44 -4.43 5.88 -4.07
N GLN A 45 -5.75 5.78 -3.98
CA GLN A 45 -6.67 6.93 -3.93
C GLN A 45 -6.48 7.79 -2.68
N TYR A 46 -5.84 7.25 -1.65
CA TYR A 46 -5.54 7.93 -0.38
C TYR A 46 -4.11 8.49 -0.31
N ILE A 47 -3.31 8.38 -1.39
CA ILE A 47 -1.95 8.97 -1.40
C ILE A 47 -2.00 10.42 -0.93
N ASP A 48 -1.04 10.78 -0.07
CA ASP A 48 -0.88 12.08 0.60
C ASP A 48 -1.97 12.43 1.63
N TYR A 49 -2.95 11.55 1.91
CA TYR A 49 -3.82 11.76 3.06
C TYR A 49 -3.00 11.68 4.34
N ASN A 50 -2.99 12.80 5.08
CA ASN A 50 -2.22 12.98 6.29
C ASN A 50 -3.14 12.96 7.51
N GLU A 51 -2.71 12.34 8.62
CA GLU A 51 -3.52 12.13 9.81
C GLU A 51 -4.00 13.40 10.51
N PHE A 52 -3.35 14.55 10.25
CA PHE A 52 -3.74 15.84 10.82
C PHE A 52 -4.69 16.60 9.90
N THR A 53 -4.43 16.59 8.58
CA THR A 53 -5.20 17.39 7.60
C THR A 53 -6.39 16.65 7.01
N HIS A 54 -6.37 15.29 7.03
CA HIS A 54 -7.45 14.42 6.55
C HIS A 54 -7.91 13.46 7.66
N ARG A 55 -7.90 13.97 8.92
CA ARG A 55 -8.16 13.13 10.10
C ARG A 55 -9.54 12.49 10.07
N GLU A 56 -10.57 13.26 9.73
CA GLU A 56 -11.95 12.74 9.75
C GLU A 56 -12.18 11.75 8.61
N GLU A 57 -11.66 12.00 7.42
CA GLU A 57 -11.75 11.08 6.28
C GLU A 57 -11.01 9.76 6.58
N LEU A 58 -9.79 9.83 7.12
CA LEU A 58 -9.04 8.65 7.53
C LEU A 58 -9.73 7.89 8.65
N LYS A 59 -10.33 8.61 9.61
CA LYS A 59 -11.07 8.00 10.71
C LYS A 59 -12.34 7.31 10.22
N GLU A 60 -13.09 7.93 9.32
CA GLU A 60 -14.28 7.33 8.70
C GLU A 60 -13.89 6.07 7.91
N PHE A 61 -12.81 6.13 7.13
CA PHE A 61 -12.35 5.02 6.30
C PHE A 61 -11.79 3.86 7.14
N THR A 62 -10.89 4.16 8.07
CA THR A 62 -10.16 3.13 8.85
C THR A 62 -10.94 2.62 10.06
N GLY A 63 -11.90 3.40 10.56
CA GLY A 63 -12.63 3.13 11.79
C GLY A 63 -11.86 3.46 13.07
N VAL A 64 -10.67 4.05 12.98
CA VAL A 64 -9.85 4.47 14.13
C VAL A 64 -9.41 5.92 13.98
N ASP A 65 -9.18 6.60 15.10
CA ASP A 65 -8.62 7.95 15.09
C ASP A 65 -7.12 7.89 14.79
N PRO A 66 -6.66 8.34 13.60
CA PRO A 66 -5.28 8.17 13.17
C PRO A 66 -4.28 8.94 14.02
N VAL A 67 -4.69 10.05 14.66
CA VAL A 67 -3.82 10.84 15.56
C VAL A 67 -3.59 10.15 16.90
N ARG A 68 -4.46 9.19 17.27
CA ARG A 68 -4.42 8.52 18.58
C ARG A 68 -4.05 7.04 18.51
N THR A 69 -3.98 6.49 17.32
CA THR A 69 -3.79 5.05 17.10
C THR A 69 -2.79 4.84 16.00
N GLU A 70 -1.85 3.92 16.17
CA GLU A 70 -1.03 3.42 15.07
C GLU A 70 -1.94 2.76 14.02
N TRP A 71 -2.08 3.37 12.85
CA TRP A 71 -3.15 3.04 11.91
C TRP A 71 -2.73 2.31 10.63
N CYS A 72 -1.47 1.86 10.53
CA CYS A 72 -1.03 1.13 9.35
C CYS A 72 -1.86 -0.14 9.09
N ALA A 73 -2.13 -0.95 10.12
CA ALA A 73 -2.95 -2.15 9.99
C ALA A 73 -4.44 -1.83 9.78
N ALA A 74 -4.96 -0.80 10.44
CA ALA A 74 -6.33 -0.34 10.25
C ALA A 74 -6.57 0.11 8.80
N PHE A 75 -5.59 0.79 8.19
CA PHE A 75 -5.65 1.21 6.80
C PHE A 75 -5.70 0.01 5.85
N ILE A 76 -4.82 -0.98 6.01
CA ILE A 76 -4.83 -2.18 5.16
C ILE A 76 -6.14 -2.94 5.31
N ASN A 77 -6.66 -3.12 6.53
CA ASN A 77 -7.96 -3.76 6.77
C ASN A 77 -9.11 -2.99 6.10
N ALA A 78 -9.09 -1.66 6.15
CA ALA A 78 -10.09 -0.82 5.49
C ALA A 78 -10.06 -0.98 3.96
N VAL A 79 -8.88 -0.97 3.37
CA VAL A 79 -8.69 -1.18 1.93
C VAL A 79 -9.17 -2.57 1.50
N LEU A 80 -8.83 -3.63 2.26
CA LEU A 80 -9.29 -4.98 1.97
C LEU A 80 -10.83 -5.06 2.03
N ARG A 81 -11.44 -4.51 3.06
CA ARG A 81 -12.90 -4.46 3.21
C ARG A 81 -13.57 -3.71 2.06
N ASP A 82 -13.02 -2.58 1.64
CA ASP A 82 -13.54 -1.80 0.50
C ASP A 82 -13.36 -2.54 -0.84
N SER A 83 -12.37 -3.43 -0.93
CA SER A 83 -12.17 -4.35 -2.06
C SER A 83 -13.10 -5.58 -2.03
N GLY A 84 -13.98 -5.69 -1.01
CA GLY A 84 -14.81 -6.88 -0.81
C GLY A 84 -14.07 -8.08 -0.22
N MET A 85 -12.89 -7.87 0.34
CA MET A 85 -12.07 -8.91 0.97
C MET A 85 -12.18 -8.86 2.49
N GLN A 86 -11.95 -10.00 3.14
CA GLN A 86 -11.80 -10.05 4.59
C GLN A 86 -10.39 -9.59 4.98
N GLY A 87 -10.29 -8.75 5.99
CA GLY A 87 -9.02 -8.31 6.55
C GLY A 87 -8.45 -9.29 7.58
N SER A 88 -7.47 -8.82 8.35
CA SER A 88 -6.82 -9.63 9.40
C SER A 88 -7.73 -9.92 10.59
N GLU A 89 -8.85 -9.23 10.74
CA GLU A 89 -9.91 -9.52 11.73
C GLU A 89 -10.51 -10.93 11.56
N SER A 90 -10.44 -11.50 10.37
CA SER A 90 -10.90 -12.88 10.11
C SER A 90 -9.99 -13.95 10.70
N VAL A 91 -8.75 -13.59 11.05
CA VAL A 91 -7.70 -14.55 11.48
C VAL A 91 -6.98 -14.15 12.77
N SER A 92 -7.32 -12.99 13.35
CA SER A 92 -6.65 -12.45 14.54
C SER A 92 -7.61 -11.69 15.45
N GLU A 93 -7.46 -11.85 16.76
CA GLU A 93 -8.17 -11.06 17.79
C GLU A 93 -7.58 -9.63 17.92
N TYR A 94 -6.41 -9.38 17.34
CA TYR A 94 -5.69 -8.09 17.40
C TYR A 94 -5.49 -7.49 16.00
N PRO A 95 -6.56 -7.19 15.23
CA PRO A 95 -6.46 -6.80 13.82
C PRO A 95 -5.79 -5.43 13.61
N LEU A 96 -5.64 -4.63 14.65
CA LEU A 96 -4.96 -3.35 14.58
C LEU A 96 -3.43 -3.46 14.70
N THR A 97 -2.90 -4.65 14.90
CA THR A 97 -1.45 -4.90 14.87
C THR A 97 -1.00 -5.30 13.47
N ALA A 98 0.13 -4.77 13.01
CA ALA A 98 0.70 -5.16 11.71
C ALA A 98 0.96 -6.67 11.60
N ARG A 99 1.33 -7.31 12.72
CA ARG A 99 1.62 -8.74 12.78
C ARG A 99 0.40 -9.64 12.72
N SER A 100 -0.82 -9.11 12.84
CA SER A 100 -2.05 -9.88 12.59
C SER A 100 -2.06 -10.48 11.18
N PHE A 101 -1.45 -9.79 10.23
CA PHE A 101 -1.33 -10.24 8.85
C PHE A 101 -0.41 -11.44 8.64
N LEU A 102 0.41 -11.83 9.62
CA LEU A 102 1.22 -13.06 9.52
C LEU A 102 0.37 -14.34 9.39
N LYS A 103 -0.90 -14.29 9.80
CA LYS A 103 -1.86 -15.39 9.68
C LYS A 103 -2.83 -15.22 8.50
N TRP A 104 -2.82 -14.07 7.84
CA TRP A 104 -3.73 -13.75 6.74
C TRP A 104 -3.24 -14.35 5.42
N GLY A 105 -4.14 -14.90 4.61
CA GLY A 105 -3.80 -15.48 3.32
C GLY A 105 -2.73 -16.58 3.42
N TYR A 106 -1.88 -16.67 2.40
CA TYR A 106 -0.73 -17.59 2.38
C TYR A 106 0.59 -16.86 2.10
N GLU A 107 1.69 -17.44 2.55
CA GLU A 107 3.02 -16.86 2.37
C GLU A 107 3.54 -17.05 0.95
N VAL A 108 4.22 -16.02 0.43
CA VAL A 108 4.87 -16.06 -0.88
C VAL A 108 6.29 -15.50 -0.79
N THR A 109 7.16 -15.96 -1.68
CA THR A 109 8.56 -15.48 -1.77
C THR A 109 8.78 -14.58 -2.99
N ASN A 110 7.85 -14.59 -3.95
CA ASN A 110 7.90 -13.74 -5.15
C ASN A 110 6.71 -12.78 -5.14
N PRO A 111 6.91 -11.54 -4.65
CA PRO A 111 5.83 -10.58 -4.46
C PRO A 111 5.24 -10.10 -5.80
N LYS A 112 3.93 -9.82 -5.77
CA LYS A 112 3.19 -9.14 -6.83
C LYS A 112 2.52 -7.90 -6.27
N ILE A 113 2.25 -6.92 -7.11
CA ILE A 113 1.52 -5.71 -6.71
C ILE A 113 0.22 -6.11 -6.02
N GLY A 114 -0.01 -5.55 -4.82
CA GLY A 114 -1.15 -5.84 -3.97
C GLY A 114 -0.92 -6.94 -2.93
N ASP A 115 0.21 -7.66 -2.95
CA ASP A 115 0.58 -8.53 -1.82
C ASP A 115 0.88 -7.68 -0.58
N ILE A 116 0.58 -8.23 0.58
CA ILE A 116 0.79 -7.56 1.87
C ILE A 116 2.18 -7.92 2.40
N VAL A 117 2.97 -6.91 2.72
CA VAL A 117 4.32 -7.09 3.30
C VAL A 117 4.33 -6.61 4.73
N ILE A 118 4.88 -7.43 5.62
CA ILE A 118 5.01 -7.15 7.05
C ILE A 118 6.49 -6.91 7.37
N PHE A 119 6.76 -5.82 8.09
CA PHE A 119 8.09 -5.42 8.54
C PHE A 119 8.15 -5.30 10.06
N PRO A 120 9.34 -5.43 10.67
CA PRO A 120 9.53 -5.03 12.06
C PRO A 120 9.45 -3.50 12.18
N ARG A 121 8.92 -3.01 13.30
CA ARG A 121 8.95 -1.60 13.70
C ARG A 121 9.10 -1.55 15.21
N GLY A 122 9.83 -0.55 15.72
CA GLY A 122 10.06 -0.43 17.16
C GLY A 122 10.97 -1.52 17.74
N ASN A 123 10.92 -1.70 19.07
CA ASN A 123 11.82 -2.59 19.81
C ASN A 123 11.13 -3.86 20.29
N GLU A 124 9.80 -3.90 20.26
CA GLU A 124 9.02 -5.00 20.78
C GLU A 124 8.60 -5.98 19.68
N LEU A 125 8.54 -7.27 20.02
CA LEU A 125 8.20 -8.33 19.05
C LEU A 125 6.79 -8.20 18.44
N TRP A 126 5.86 -7.56 19.13
CA TRP A 126 4.50 -7.34 18.64
C TRP A 126 4.40 -6.15 17.71
N GLN A 127 5.35 -5.22 17.78
CA GLN A 127 5.39 -4.04 16.92
C GLN A 127 5.74 -4.43 15.47
N GLY A 128 5.22 -3.69 14.53
CA GLY A 128 5.46 -3.92 13.11
C GLY A 128 4.88 -2.83 12.24
N HIS A 129 5.20 -2.90 10.97
CA HIS A 129 4.58 -2.12 9.91
C HIS A 129 4.02 -3.05 8.85
N VAL A 130 2.94 -2.63 8.19
CA VAL A 130 2.30 -3.39 7.13
C VAL A 130 1.85 -2.46 6.01
N GLY A 131 2.05 -2.91 4.77
CA GLY A 131 1.61 -2.19 3.57
C GLY A 131 1.51 -3.12 2.38
N PHE A 132 1.00 -2.59 1.27
CA PHE A 132 0.94 -3.31 -0.01
C PHE A 132 2.28 -3.20 -0.74
N TYR A 133 2.76 -4.32 -1.27
CA TYR A 133 3.85 -4.32 -2.23
C TYR A 133 3.40 -3.59 -3.50
N PHE A 134 4.17 -2.61 -3.92
CA PHE A 134 3.90 -1.77 -5.08
C PHE A 134 5.08 -1.74 -6.08
N GLY A 135 5.95 -2.73 -5.99
CA GLY A 135 7.13 -2.88 -6.83
C GLY A 135 8.42 -2.83 -6.03
N GLU A 136 9.53 -2.88 -6.73
CA GLU A 136 10.87 -2.83 -6.12
C GLU A 136 11.81 -1.92 -6.89
N VAL A 137 12.93 -1.58 -6.27
CA VAL A 137 14.04 -0.84 -6.87
C VAL A 137 15.34 -1.35 -6.29
N THR A 138 16.38 -1.40 -7.13
CA THR A 138 17.73 -1.73 -6.68
C THR A 138 18.54 -0.46 -6.50
N ILE A 139 19.06 -0.24 -5.30
CA ILE A 139 19.91 0.91 -4.94
C ILE A 139 21.22 0.36 -4.38
N ASN A 140 22.35 0.68 -5.04
CA ASN A 140 23.68 0.21 -4.64
C ASN A 140 23.77 -1.32 -4.43
N GLY A 141 23.11 -2.10 -5.31
CA GLY A 141 23.07 -3.56 -5.25
C GLY A 141 22.11 -4.15 -4.18
N ASN A 142 21.39 -3.33 -3.43
CA ASN A 142 20.41 -3.76 -2.46
C ASN A 142 18.99 -3.56 -3.01
N ILE A 143 18.13 -4.56 -2.81
CA ILE A 143 16.72 -4.51 -3.22
C ILE A 143 15.90 -3.83 -2.13
N PHE A 144 15.10 -2.84 -2.53
CA PHE A 144 14.11 -2.17 -1.70
C PHE A 144 12.72 -2.38 -2.29
N TYR A 145 11.78 -2.75 -1.46
CA TYR A 145 10.37 -2.79 -1.81
C TYR A 145 9.76 -1.41 -1.71
N ARG A 146 8.96 -1.03 -2.69
CA ARG A 146 8.07 0.12 -2.64
C ARG A 146 6.81 -0.33 -1.94
N ILE A 147 6.55 0.24 -0.78
CA ILE A 147 5.43 -0.15 0.07
C ILE A 147 4.42 0.99 0.14
N LEU A 148 3.23 0.73 -0.40
CA LEU A 148 2.09 1.62 -0.28
C LEU A 148 1.34 1.31 1.02
N GLY A 149 1.35 2.24 1.95
CA GLY A 149 0.75 2.03 3.27
C GLY A 149 0.35 3.30 3.99
N GLY A 150 -0.47 3.14 5.00
CA GLY A 150 -0.83 4.20 5.93
C GLY A 150 0.17 4.31 7.10
N ASN A 151 0.15 5.44 7.79
CA ASN A 151 1.03 5.72 8.91
C ASN A 151 2.54 5.61 8.57
N GLN A 152 2.88 6.11 7.38
CA GLN A 152 4.24 6.33 6.91
C GLN A 152 4.49 7.84 6.96
N ASP A 153 5.27 8.31 7.93
CA ASP A 153 5.40 9.74 8.26
C ASP A 153 4.05 10.45 8.41
N ASN A 154 3.13 9.80 9.18
CA ASN A 154 1.79 10.30 9.49
C ASN A 154 0.87 10.46 8.26
N LYS A 155 1.12 9.75 7.18
CA LYS A 155 0.31 9.81 5.96
C LYS A 155 0.26 8.48 5.22
N VAL A 156 -0.57 8.43 4.18
CA VAL A 156 -0.52 7.40 3.16
C VAL A 156 0.53 7.78 2.14
N SER A 157 1.52 6.92 1.95
CA SER A 157 2.63 7.16 1.01
C SER A 157 3.14 5.86 0.39
N ILE A 158 4.08 5.99 -0.56
CA ILE A 158 4.93 4.89 -1.01
C ILE A 158 6.33 5.14 -0.48
N ASP A 159 6.77 4.28 0.43
CA ASP A 159 8.09 4.35 1.03
C ASP A 159 8.95 3.14 0.65
N LEU A 160 10.28 3.31 0.75
CA LEU A 160 11.25 2.28 0.44
C LEU A 160 11.66 1.51 1.70
N TYR A 161 11.46 0.20 1.67
CA TYR A 161 11.86 -0.70 2.75
C TYR A 161 12.86 -1.73 2.22
N PRO A 162 13.99 -1.98 2.90
CA PRO A 162 14.92 -3.03 2.50
C PRO A 162 14.19 -4.38 2.41
N ALA A 163 14.27 -5.05 1.27
CA ALA A 163 13.61 -6.35 1.07
C ALA A 163 14.03 -7.38 2.12
N THR A 164 15.29 -7.33 2.56
CA THR A 164 15.86 -8.20 3.61
C THR A 164 15.26 -8.00 4.99
N LYS A 165 14.49 -6.92 5.21
CA LYS A 165 13.80 -6.65 6.47
C LYS A 165 12.35 -7.15 6.49
N ALA A 166 11.81 -7.62 5.35
CA ALA A 166 10.47 -8.20 5.32
C ALA A 166 10.41 -9.45 6.21
N ILE A 167 9.45 -9.49 7.13
CA ILE A 167 9.19 -10.64 8.00
C ILE A 167 8.43 -11.71 7.23
N SER A 168 7.45 -11.30 6.43
CA SER A 168 6.61 -12.18 5.59
C SER A 168 5.95 -11.36 4.49
N ILE A 169 5.67 -12.03 3.38
CA ILE A 169 4.87 -11.49 2.27
C ILE A 169 3.65 -12.40 2.14
N ARG A 170 2.47 -11.81 2.19
CA ARG A 170 1.21 -12.53 2.24
C ARG A 170 0.34 -12.21 1.02
N ARG A 171 -0.24 -13.24 0.43
CA ARG A 171 -1.19 -13.13 -0.69
C ARG A 171 -2.54 -13.70 -0.28
N GLN A 172 -3.60 -13.08 -0.78
CA GLN A 172 -4.96 -13.59 -0.57
C GLN A 172 -5.08 -15.03 -1.06
N THR A 173 -5.73 -15.86 -0.25
CA THR A 173 -6.16 -17.19 -0.70
C THR A 173 -7.20 -17.04 -1.80
N PRO A 174 -7.03 -17.68 -2.97
CA PRO A 174 -8.09 -17.72 -3.99
C PRO A 174 -9.41 -18.23 -3.38
N ILE A 175 -10.50 -17.55 -3.70
CA ILE A 175 -11.86 -17.96 -3.35
C ILE A 175 -12.31 -19.05 -4.31
#